data_b63e28069d1c0a7646248c76b5e92580
#
_entry.id   b63e28069d1c0a7646248c76b5e92580
#
_cell.length_a   1.000
_cell.length_b   1.000
_cell.length_c   1.000
_cell.angle_alpha   90.00
_cell.angle_beta   90.00
_cell.angle_gamma   90.00
#
_symmetry.space_group_name_H-M   'P 1'
#
loop_
_entity.id
_entity.type
_entity.pdbx_description
1 polymer ?
#
loop_
_entity_poly.entity_id
_entity_poly.type
_entity_poly.pdbx_seq_one_letter_code
_entity_poly.pdbx_strand_id
1 'polypeptide(L)'
;LLSLLALALTAGWYVFTTPSGKLLDTGAWFAAETDKSDTQEKQTLSAVTQKYSDETQYATGDYINVYHFLDTLEKVPNRGLQMKMGKDGCYQMNSNDDSRNFNILQLTDIHITGTEGSYKKDIQAIDTVYTMIQRTTPDFIVLTGDVIFGVDGYDANDGMRALNVVSKLMDTIGIPWTWTFGNHDHTFFDQFSSSTIAAMLAQSSTLRIYPKNETLSGYTNGIFKLCNKKGNLVMGLVM
;
A
#
# COMPACT_ATOMS: atom_id res chain seq x y z
N LEU A 1 -21.49 -30.29 -3.13
CA LEU A 1 -20.11 -30.77 -2.95
C LEU A 1 -19.20 -29.55 -2.88
N LEU A 2 -18.83 -29.21 -1.64
CA LEU A 2 -17.79 -28.23 -1.34
C LEU A 2 -16.43 -28.90 -1.63
N SER A 3 -15.67 -28.36 -2.54
CA SER A 3 -14.25 -28.61 -2.62
C SER A 3 -13.58 -27.39 -3.21
N LEU A 4 -12.92 -26.63 -2.34
CA LEU A 4 -11.58 -26.11 -2.50
C LEU A 4 -11.30 -25.19 -1.32
N LEU A 5 -10.87 -25.81 -0.23
CA LEU A 5 -10.11 -25.13 0.79
C LEU A 5 -8.65 -25.18 0.35
N ALA A 6 -8.12 -24.07 -0.21
CA ALA A 6 -6.69 -23.87 -0.26
C ALA A 6 -6.34 -23.09 1.01
N LEU A 7 -5.81 -23.80 2.00
CA LEU A 7 -5.22 -23.21 3.18
C LEU A 7 -3.89 -22.58 2.79
N ALA A 8 -3.84 -21.26 2.67
CA ALA A 8 -2.62 -20.49 2.84
C ALA A 8 -2.69 -19.83 4.21
N LEU A 9 -2.21 -20.53 5.23
CA LEU A 9 -2.03 -20.03 6.58
C LEU A 9 -0.72 -19.26 6.60
N THR A 10 -0.79 -17.92 6.36
CA THR A 10 0.13 -16.91 6.93
C THR A 10 -0.19 -15.48 6.50
N ALA A 11 -1.07 -15.23 5.52
CA ALA A 11 -1.57 -13.88 5.24
C ALA A 11 -3.06 -13.97 4.93
N GLY A 12 -3.89 -13.26 5.66
CA GLY A 12 -5.34 -13.39 5.64
C GLY A 12 -6.01 -12.87 4.36
N TRP A 13 -5.92 -13.61 3.27
CA TRP A 13 -6.59 -13.33 2.02
C TRP A 13 -7.71 -14.32 1.76
N TYR A 14 -8.92 -13.83 1.64
CA TYR A 14 -10.06 -14.64 1.23
C TYR A 14 -10.70 -14.03 -0.02
N VAL A 15 -10.75 -14.79 -1.10
CA VAL A 15 -11.55 -14.46 -2.26
C VAL A 15 -12.84 -15.27 -2.16
N PHE A 16 -13.96 -14.59 -1.98
CA PHE A 16 -15.27 -15.24 -1.98
C PHE A 16 -15.97 -14.97 -3.30
N THR A 17 -16.14 -16.00 -4.12
CA THR A 17 -17.02 -15.95 -5.28
C THR A 17 -18.17 -16.94 -5.10
N THR A 18 -19.35 -16.56 -5.57
CA THR A 18 -20.47 -17.51 -5.69
C THR A 18 -20.18 -18.50 -6.83
N PRO A 19 -20.80 -19.68 -6.87
CA PRO A 19 -20.65 -20.62 -7.99
C PRO A 19 -21.03 -20.03 -9.35
N SER A 20 -21.73 -18.92 -9.38
CA SER A 20 -22.08 -18.14 -10.59
C SER A 20 -21.11 -17.01 -10.91
N GLY A 21 -19.96 -16.92 -10.20
CA GLY A 21 -18.96 -15.85 -10.41
C GLY A 21 -19.40 -14.45 -9.93
N LYS A 22 -20.48 -14.35 -9.15
CA LYS A 22 -20.90 -13.06 -8.57
C LYS A 22 -20.22 -12.87 -7.22
N LEU A 23 -19.67 -11.68 -6.98
CA LEU A 23 -19.27 -11.26 -5.64
C LEU A 23 -20.50 -11.21 -4.74
N LEU A 24 -20.33 -11.60 -3.47
CA LEU A 24 -21.35 -11.34 -2.46
C LEU A 24 -21.61 -9.82 -2.42
N ASP A 25 -22.88 -9.45 -2.36
CA ASP A 25 -23.27 -8.05 -2.24
C ASP A 25 -22.77 -7.50 -0.89
N THR A 26 -21.64 -6.80 -0.92
CA THR A 26 -21.03 -6.18 0.24
C THR A 26 -21.43 -4.71 0.38
N GLY A 27 -22.34 -4.21 -0.44
CA GLY A 27 -22.76 -2.80 -0.45
C GLY A 27 -23.30 -2.30 0.89
N ALA A 28 -23.82 -3.20 1.74
CA ALA A 28 -24.28 -2.85 3.09
C ALA A 28 -23.14 -2.72 4.11
N TRP A 29 -21.91 -3.17 3.81
CA TRP A 29 -20.81 -3.21 4.77
C TRP A 29 -19.95 -1.96 4.76
N PHE A 30 -20.09 -1.09 3.75
CA PHE A 30 -19.23 0.06 3.53
C PHE A 30 -19.97 1.40 3.37
N ALA A 31 -21.16 1.52 3.92
CA ALA A 31 -21.83 2.82 4.01
C ALA A 31 -21.12 3.66 5.09
N ALA A 32 -20.23 4.56 4.68
CA ALA A 32 -19.56 5.49 5.58
C ALA A 32 -20.56 6.55 6.05
N GLU A 33 -20.89 6.57 7.34
CA GLU A 33 -21.43 7.73 8.00
C GLU A 33 -20.31 8.76 8.20
N THR A 34 -20.43 9.92 7.59
CA THR A 34 -19.51 11.04 7.78
C THR A 34 -19.90 11.78 9.05
N ASP A 35 -19.15 11.57 10.15
CA ASP A 35 -19.35 12.29 11.40
C ASP A 35 -18.52 13.60 11.45
N LYS A 36 -19.09 14.60 12.12
CA LYS A 36 -18.58 15.98 12.19
C LYS A 36 -17.44 16.19 13.21
N SER A 37 -17.03 15.17 13.95
CA SER A 37 -15.86 15.23 14.87
C SER A 37 -14.50 15.30 14.15
N ASP A 38 -14.52 15.14 12.86
CA ASP A 38 -13.43 14.87 11.94
C ASP A 38 -12.54 16.09 11.60
N THR A 39 -12.95 17.33 11.95
CA THR A 39 -12.25 18.53 11.46
C THR A 39 -10.96 18.81 12.24
N GLN A 40 -10.97 18.56 13.54
CA GLN A 40 -9.81 18.83 14.40
C GLN A 40 -8.75 17.71 14.26
N GLU A 41 -9.19 16.47 14.12
CA GLU A 41 -8.30 15.33 13.82
C GLU A 41 -7.66 15.47 12.44
N LYS A 42 -8.42 15.89 11.43
CA LYS A 42 -7.91 16.19 10.07
C LYS A 42 -6.90 17.32 10.04
N GLN A 43 -7.10 18.39 10.83
CA GLN A 43 -6.16 19.50 10.92
C GLN A 43 -4.86 19.10 11.62
N THR A 44 -4.94 18.30 12.69
CA THR A 44 -3.78 17.77 13.38
C THR A 44 -3.01 16.79 12.48
N LEU A 45 -3.73 15.93 11.78
CA LEU A 45 -3.19 14.98 10.84
C LEU A 45 -2.48 15.68 9.68
N SER A 46 -3.09 16.73 9.10
CA SER A 46 -2.49 17.55 8.04
C SER A 46 -1.20 18.22 8.49
N ALA A 47 -1.16 18.78 9.71
CA ALA A 47 0.03 19.42 10.25
C ALA A 47 1.16 18.41 10.50
N VAL A 48 0.85 17.23 11.04
CA VAL A 48 1.80 16.15 11.25
C VAL A 48 2.31 15.66 9.91
N THR A 49 1.42 15.43 8.94
CA THR A 49 1.77 14.97 7.61
C THR A 49 2.71 15.93 6.89
N GLN A 50 2.43 17.24 6.95
CA GLN A 50 3.28 18.27 6.36
C GLN A 50 4.65 18.33 7.02
N LYS A 51 4.72 18.15 8.35
CA LYS A 51 6.00 18.15 9.09
C LYS A 51 6.94 17.02 8.61
N TYR A 52 6.40 15.87 8.24
CA TYR A 52 7.19 14.68 7.88
C TYR A 52 7.28 14.44 6.36
N SER A 53 6.79 15.35 5.53
CA SER A 53 6.87 15.24 4.06
C SER A 53 8.17 15.76 3.45
N ASP A 54 8.97 16.51 4.22
CA ASP A 54 10.23 17.08 3.74
C ASP A 54 11.32 16.00 3.73
N GLU A 55 11.65 15.50 2.54
CA GLU A 55 12.69 14.50 2.34
C GLU A 55 14.07 14.93 2.84
N THR A 56 14.34 16.24 2.84
CA THR A 56 15.66 16.77 3.19
C THR A 56 16.03 16.49 4.64
N GLN A 57 15.05 16.37 5.53
CA GLN A 57 15.28 16.04 6.93
C GLN A 57 15.69 14.57 7.14
N TYR A 58 15.40 13.70 6.18
CA TYR A 58 15.69 12.25 6.25
C TYR A 58 16.95 11.84 5.48
N ALA A 59 17.32 12.61 4.46
CA ALA A 59 18.51 12.36 3.65
C ALA A 59 19.77 12.87 4.36
N THR A 60 20.08 12.32 5.53
CA THR A 60 21.20 12.73 6.40
C THR A 60 22.18 11.60 6.59
N GLY A 61 23.42 11.93 7.01
CA GLY A 61 24.45 10.95 7.28
C GLY A 61 24.68 9.99 6.11
N ASP A 62 25.00 8.74 6.42
CA ASP A 62 25.18 7.70 5.40
C ASP A 62 23.87 7.33 4.69
N TYR A 63 22.72 7.62 5.30
CA TYR A 63 21.41 7.28 4.72
C TYR A 63 21.07 8.12 3.48
N ILE A 64 21.75 9.24 3.24
CA ILE A 64 21.66 10.00 1.98
C ILE A 64 21.91 9.12 0.75
N ASN A 65 22.74 8.06 0.89
CA ASN A 65 23.01 7.14 -0.21
C ASN A 65 21.78 6.36 -0.67
N VAL A 66 20.80 6.11 0.22
CA VAL A 66 19.52 5.48 -0.16
C VAL A 66 18.74 6.41 -1.08
N TYR A 67 18.68 7.70 -0.76
CA TYR A 67 18.01 8.70 -1.58
C TYR A 67 18.71 8.88 -2.93
N HIS A 68 20.03 8.95 -2.94
CA HIS A 68 20.79 8.98 -4.19
C HIS A 68 20.52 7.75 -5.05
N PHE A 69 20.40 6.57 -4.43
CA PHE A 69 20.03 5.36 -5.16
C PHE A 69 18.61 5.44 -5.74
N LEU A 70 17.63 5.89 -4.95
CA LEU A 70 16.26 6.09 -5.42
C LEU A 70 16.18 7.05 -6.60
N ASP A 71 17.01 8.12 -6.61
CA ASP A 71 17.06 9.08 -7.70
C ASP A 71 17.66 8.51 -9.01
N THR A 72 18.33 7.35 -8.95
CA THR A 72 18.79 6.62 -10.14
C THR A 72 17.74 5.71 -10.77
N LEU A 73 16.64 5.45 -10.06
CA LEU A 73 15.61 4.53 -10.53
C LEU A 73 14.74 5.20 -11.60
N GLU A 74 14.34 4.41 -12.57
CA GLU A 74 13.47 4.85 -13.64
C GLU A 74 12.03 4.41 -13.42
N LYS A 75 11.11 5.18 -13.97
CA LYS A 75 9.69 4.83 -13.98
C LYS A 75 9.46 3.55 -14.76
N VAL A 76 8.71 2.63 -14.18
CA VAL A 76 8.31 1.40 -14.87
C VAL A 76 7.13 1.71 -15.80
N PRO A 77 7.12 1.19 -17.04
CA PRO A 77 6.03 1.45 -17.97
C PRO A 77 4.67 1.05 -17.38
N ASN A 78 3.78 2.03 -17.23
CA ASN A 78 2.41 1.76 -16.81
C ASN A 78 1.64 1.08 -17.94
N ARG A 79 0.97 -0.03 -17.63
CA ARG A 79 0.21 -0.81 -18.60
C ARG A 79 -1.20 -0.26 -18.86
N GLY A 80 -1.48 0.97 -18.38
CA GLY A 80 -2.72 1.69 -18.68
C GLY A 80 -3.90 1.31 -17.77
N LEU A 81 -3.63 0.78 -16.58
CA LEU A 81 -4.66 0.58 -15.57
C LEU A 81 -5.25 1.92 -15.14
N GLN A 82 -6.56 2.03 -15.22
CA GLN A 82 -7.30 3.17 -14.68
C GLN A 82 -7.96 2.79 -13.37
N MET A 83 -7.72 3.59 -12.34
CA MET A 83 -8.31 3.38 -11.02
C MET A 83 -9.19 4.55 -10.62
N LYS A 84 -10.37 4.26 -10.11
CA LYS A 84 -11.28 5.26 -9.56
C LYS A 84 -12.05 4.70 -8.37
N MET A 85 -12.42 5.56 -7.43
CA MET A 85 -13.38 5.20 -6.39
C MET A 85 -14.76 5.09 -7.01
N GLY A 86 -15.41 3.93 -6.85
CA GLY A 86 -16.79 3.69 -7.27
C GLY A 86 -17.79 4.35 -6.30
N LYS A 87 -19.02 4.51 -6.75
CA LYS A 87 -20.11 5.04 -5.91
C LYS A 87 -20.46 4.12 -4.74
N ASP A 88 -20.08 2.87 -4.83
CA ASP A 88 -20.23 1.82 -3.81
C ASP A 88 -19.09 1.79 -2.78
N GLY A 89 -18.21 2.79 -2.81
CA GLY A 89 -17.07 2.87 -1.91
C GLY A 89 -15.93 1.90 -2.21
N CYS A 90 -16.01 1.11 -3.30
CA CYS A 90 -14.93 0.21 -3.72
C CYS A 90 -14.03 0.88 -4.74
N TYR A 91 -12.72 0.56 -4.74
CA TYR A 91 -11.86 0.93 -5.86
C TYR A 91 -12.17 0.07 -7.08
N GLN A 92 -12.44 0.72 -8.22
CA GLN A 92 -12.57 0.06 -9.51
C GLN A 92 -11.27 0.17 -10.28
N MET A 93 -10.72 -0.97 -10.66
CA MET A 93 -9.55 -1.11 -11.52
C MET A 93 -10.06 -1.49 -12.91
N ASN A 94 -9.93 -0.59 -13.88
CA ASN A 94 -10.44 -0.83 -15.24
C ASN A 94 -9.26 -1.17 -16.14
N SER A 95 -9.25 -2.39 -16.68
CA SER A 95 -8.31 -2.77 -17.73
C SER A 95 -8.68 -2.03 -19.03
N ASN A 96 -7.68 -1.55 -19.73
CA ASN A 96 -7.82 -0.98 -21.06
C ASN A 96 -7.69 -2.03 -22.18
N ASP A 97 -7.30 -3.25 -21.82
CA ASP A 97 -7.05 -4.34 -22.76
C ASP A 97 -7.45 -5.68 -22.14
N ASP A 98 -8.51 -6.28 -22.67
CA ASP A 98 -9.03 -7.56 -22.23
C ASP A 98 -8.30 -8.76 -22.87
N SER A 99 -7.39 -8.52 -23.82
CA SER A 99 -6.66 -9.58 -24.53
C SER A 99 -5.42 -10.06 -23.79
N ARG A 100 -5.00 -9.34 -22.76
CA ARG A 100 -3.80 -9.64 -21.96
C ARG A 100 -4.14 -10.05 -20.53
N ASN A 101 -3.21 -10.74 -19.89
CA ASN A 101 -3.30 -11.04 -18.48
C ASN A 101 -3.15 -9.76 -17.64
N PHE A 102 -3.92 -9.67 -16.57
CA PHE A 102 -3.77 -8.69 -15.52
C PHE A 102 -2.79 -9.23 -14.47
N ASN A 103 -1.70 -8.51 -14.23
CA ASN A 103 -0.64 -8.94 -13.33
C ASN A 103 -0.71 -8.19 -12.01
N ILE A 104 -0.86 -8.90 -10.91
CA ILE A 104 -0.71 -8.36 -9.55
C ILE A 104 0.60 -8.89 -8.99
N LEU A 105 1.47 -7.98 -8.54
CA LEU A 105 2.65 -8.35 -7.78
C LEU A 105 2.36 -8.17 -6.29
N GLN A 106 2.40 -9.27 -5.56
CA GLN A 106 2.35 -9.26 -4.10
C GLN A 106 3.77 -9.29 -3.55
N LEU A 107 4.06 -8.38 -2.63
CA LEU A 107 5.32 -8.31 -1.89
C LEU A 107 5.01 -8.27 -0.39
N THR A 108 5.86 -8.91 0.39
CA THR A 108 5.76 -8.98 1.86
C THR A 108 7.16 -9.00 2.45
N ASP A 109 7.30 -8.67 3.73
CA ASP A 109 8.54 -8.83 4.50
C ASP A 109 9.77 -8.14 3.85
N ILE A 110 9.58 -6.92 3.34
CA ILE A 110 10.64 -6.14 2.71
C ILE A 110 11.63 -5.65 3.76
N HIS A 111 11.13 -5.30 4.95
CA HIS A 111 11.92 -4.94 6.13
C HIS A 111 12.86 -3.76 5.91
N ILE A 112 12.39 -2.67 5.33
CA ILE A 112 13.14 -1.40 5.28
C ILE A 112 13.28 -0.85 6.70
N THR A 113 14.50 -0.54 7.08
CA THR A 113 14.78 -0.17 8.47
C THR A 113 14.83 1.33 8.71
N GLY A 114 15.30 2.11 7.76
CA GLY A 114 15.46 3.55 7.92
C GLY A 114 16.68 3.99 8.74
N THR A 115 17.48 3.05 9.30
CA THR A 115 18.64 3.41 10.11
C THR A 115 19.90 3.66 9.30
N GLU A 116 20.74 4.55 9.78
CA GLU A 116 22.04 4.82 9.13
C GLU A 116 22.91 3.56 9.04
N GLY A 117 22.93 2.74 10.10
CA GLY A 117 23.73 1.49 10.12
C GLY A 117 23.25 0.43 9.11
N SER A 118 22.04 0.53 8.64
CA SER A 118 21.42 -0.44 7.73
C SER A 118 21.28 0.03 6.29
N TYR A 119 21.71 1.25 5.95
CA TYR A 119 21.45 1.85 4.64
C TYR A 119 21.82 0.96 3.45
N LYS A 120 22.90 0.17 3.54
CA LYS A 120 23.31 -0.77 2.48
C LYS A 120 22.32 -1.92 2.29
N LYS A 121 21.73 -2.41 3.39
CA LYS A 121 20.71 -3.47 3.34
C LYS A 121 19.41 -2.93 2.77
N ASP A 122 19.04 -1.71 3.15
CA ASP A 122 17.86 -1.03 2.61
C ASP A 122 18.01 -0.79 1.11
N ILE A 123 19.18 -0.36 0.62
CA ILE A 123 19.47 -0.27 -0.82
C ILE A 123 19.31 -1.64 -1.51
N GLN A 124 19.83 -2.73 -0.92
CA GLN A 124 19.70 -4.07 -1.50
C GLN A 124 18.24 -4.53 -1.57
N ALA A 125 17.45 -4.26 -0.53
CA ALA A 125 16.02 -4.56 -0.50
C ALA A 125 15.27 -3.78 -1.58
N ILE A 126 15.52 -2.47 -1.69
CA ILE A 126 14.92 -1.60 -2.71
C ILE A 126 15.29 -2.07 -4.12
N ASP A 127 16.56 -2.37 -4.37
CA ASP A 127 17.04 -2.87 -5.68
C ASP A 127 16.38 -4.19 -6.05
N THR A 128 16.22 -5.09 -5.08
CA THR A 128 15.53 -6.36 -5.27
C THR A 128 14.06 -6.15 -5.64
N VAL A 129 13.35 -5.31 -4.88
CA VAL A 129 11.94 -4.96 -5.15
C VAL A 129 11.80 -4.31 -6.53
N TYR A 130 12.65 -3.34 -6.85
CA TYR A 130 12.64 -2.66 -8.14
C TYR A 130 12.89 -3.63 -9.30
N THR A 131 13.88 -4.52 -9.16
CA THR A 131 14.17 -5.56 -10.16
C THR A 131 12.99 -6.51 -10.37
N MET A 132 12.31 -6.92 -9.30
CA MET A 132 11.10 -7.76 -9.40
C MET A 132 9.99 -7.03 -10.16
N ILE A 133 9.77 -5.75 -9.86
CA ILE A 133 8.75 -4.94 -10.52
C ILE A 133 9.08 -4.75 -12.01
N GLN A 134 10.33 -4.45 -12.35
CA GLN A 134 10.76 -4.32 -13.75
C GLN A 134 10.55 -5.62 -14.55
N ARG A 135 10.88 -6.77 -13.95
CA ARG A 135 10.75 -8.07 -14.62
C ARG A 135 9.31 -8.54 -14.79
N THR A 136 8.45 -8.22 -13.84
CA THR A 136 7.05 -8.66 -13.84
C THR A 136 6.11 -7.67 -14.52
N THR A 137 6.51 -6.39 -14.64
CA THR A 137 5.69 -5.31 -15.19
C THR A 137 4.24 -5.42 -14.71
N PRO A 138 3.99 -5.32 -13.37
CA PRO A 138 2.66 -5.53 -12.84
C PRO A 138 1.72 -4.39 -13.22
N ASP A 139 0.43 -4.67 -13.22
CA ASP A 139 -0.62 -3.67 -13.33
C ASP A 139 -0.91 -3.01 -11.97
N PHE A 140 -0.74 -3.80 -10.89
CA PHE A 140 -1.03 -3.39 -9.53
C PHE A 140 -0.06 -4.07 -8.56
N ILE A 141 0.37 -3.35 -7.53
CA ILE A 141 1.26 -3.87 -6.49
C ILE A 141 0.50 -3.93 -5.16
N VAL A 142 0.67 -5.03 -4.44
CA VAL A 142 0.06 -5.24 -3.13
C VAL A 142 1.15 -5.54 -2.12
N LEU A 143 1.31 -4.66 -1.14
CA LEU A 143 2.19 -4.88 0.01
C LEU A 143 1.36 -5.52 1.13
N THR A 144 1.78 -6.70 1.59
CA THR A 144 1.00 -7.50 2.55
C THR A 144 1.62 -7.54 3.95
N GLY A 145 2.27 -6.45 4.32
CA GLY A 145 2.80 -6.23 5.65
C GLY A 145 4.30 -6.45 5.77
N ASP A 146 4.80 -6.07 6.93
CA ASP A 146 6.21 -6.10 7.31
C ASP A 146 7.13 -5.45 6.27
N VAL A 147 6.65 -4.33 5.72
CA VAL A 147 7.40 -3.51 4.77
C VAL A 147 8.49 -2.75 5.49
N ILE A 148 8.21 -2.34 6.71
CA ILE A 148 9.13 -1.66 7.62
C ILE A 148 9.47 -2.59 8.76
N PHE A 149 10.73 -2.56 9.19
CA PHE A 149 11.21 -3.35 10.31
C PHE A 149 11.81 -2.48 11.40
N GLY A 150 11.11 -2.37 12.53
CA GLY A 150 11.65 -1.76 13.75
C GLY A 150 12.59 -2.71 14.46
N VAL A 151 13.76 -2.24 14.86
CA VAL A 151 14.67 -2.95 15.76
C VAL A 151 14.83 -2.18 17.05
N ASP A 152 15.26 -2.85 18.11
CA ASP A 152 15.55 -2.23 19.40
C ASP A 152 16.53 -1.05 19.23
N GLY A 153 16.17 0.11 19.79
CA GLY A 153 16.98 1.32 19.72
C GLY A 153 16.63 2.28 18.58
N TYR A 154 15.59 2.00 17.80
CA TYR A 154 15.07 2.94 16.82
C TYR A 154 14.40 4.15 17.46
N ASP A 155 14.57 5.28 16.81
CA ASP A 155 13.74 6.44 17.09
C ASP A 155 12.61 6.61 16.06
N ALA A 156 11.71 7.55 16.33
CA ALA A 156 10.60 7.85 15.42
C ALA A 156 11.10 8.33 14.04
N ASN A 157 12.29 8.93 13.96
CA ASN A 157 12.84 9.42 12.70
C ASN A 157 13.24 8.28 11.77
N ASP A 158 13.76 7.16 12.31
CA ASP A 158 14.13 6.00 11.51
C ASP A 158 12.90 5.40 10.82
N GLY A 159 11.80 5.21 11.57
CA GLY A 159 10.55 4.72 11.00
C GLY A 159 9.96 5.66 9.96
N MET A 160 10.02 6.96 10.23
CA MET A 160 9.56 7.98 9.29
C MET A 160 10.40 8.01 8.02
N ARG A 161 11.70 7.81 8.15
CA ARG A 161 12.63 7.69 7.03
C ARG A 161 12.30 6.46 6.19
N ALA A 162 12.04 5.31 6.82
CA ALA A 162 11.62 4.10 6.12
C ALA A 162 10.32 4.29 5.34
N LEU A 163 9.30 4.92 5.95
CA LEU A 163 8.04 5.27 5.28
C LEU A 163 8.25 6.18 4.07
N ASN A 164 9.07 7.20 4.23
CA ASN A 164 9.39 8.14 3.16
C ASN A 164 10.08 7.44 1.99
N VAL A 165 11.05 6.57 2.28
CA VAL A 165 11.76 5.76 1.28
C VAL A 165 10.81 4.86 0.49
N VAL A 166 9.90 4.16 1.17
CA VAL A 166 8.90 3.30 0.51
C VAL A 166 7.98 4.14 -0.38
N SER A 167 7.47 5.27 0.13
CA SER A 167 6.62 6.17 -0.64
C SER A 167 7.32 6.69 -1.89
N LYS A 168 8.57 7.16 -1.74
CA LYS A 168 9.40 7.67 -2.84
C LYS A 168 9.70 6.59 -3.88
N LEU A 169 10.04 5.37 -3.44
CA LEU A 169 10.23 4.22 -4.33
C LEU A 169 8.99 3.99 -5.19
N MET A 170 7.82 3.90 -4.58
CA MET A 170 6.58 3.61 -5.28
C MET A 170 6.14 4.74 -6.22
N ASP A 171 6.35 6.00 -5.83
CA ASP A 171 6.07 7.14 -6.70
C ASP A 171 7.02 7.20 -7.89
N THR A 172 8.30 6.87 -7.68
CA THR A 172 9.29 6.76 -8.77
C THR A 172 8.89 5.66 -9.75
N ILE A 173 8.49 4.49 -9.26
CA ILE A 173 8.01 3.37 -10.08
C ILE A 173 6.74 3.76 -10.86
N GLY A 174 5.81 4.44 -10.23
CA GLY A 174 4.61 4.99 -10.86
C GLY A 174 3.50 3.98 -11.15
N ILE A 175 3.54 2.78 -10.54
CA ILE A 175 2.48 1.78 -10.62
C ILE A 175 1.54 1.93 -9.42
N PRO A 176 0.21 1.86 -9.61
CA PRO A 176 -0.73 1.86 -8.49
C PRO A 176 -0.45 0.72 -7.51
N TRP A 177 -0.51 1.03 -6.23
CA TRP A 177 -0.22 0.07 -5.17
C TRP A 177 -1.16 0.23 -3.97
N THR A 178 -1.17 -0.77 -3.11
CA THR A 178 -1.87 -0.75 -1.83
C THR A 178 -1.05 -1.46 -0.76
N TRP A 179 -1.36 -1.20 0.51
CA TRP A 179 -0.63 -1.76 1.63
C TRP A 179 -1.59 -2.19 2.75
N THR A 180 -1.40 -3.40 3.27
CA THR A 180 -1.93 -3.81 4.57
C THR A 180 -0.78 -3.93 5.57
N PHE A 181 -0.98 -3.45 6.81
CA PHE A 181 0.06 -3.46 7.82
C PHE A 181 0.28 -4.87 8.38
N GLY A 182 1.55 -5.25 8.51
CA GLY A 182 2.00 -6.41 9.26
C GLY A 182 2.29 -6.07 10.72
N ASN A 183 2.80 -7.03 11.47
CA ASN A 183 3.10 -6.81 12.89
C ASN A 183 4.30 -5.90 13.11
N HIS A 184 5.31 -5.90 12.22
CA HIS A 184 6.46 -5.02 12.32
C HIS A 184 6.16 -3.59 11.90
N ASP A 185 5.24 -3.36 11.00
CA ASP A 185 4.84 -2.02 10.59
C ASP A 185 4.27 -1.19 11.74
N HIS A 186 3.82 -1.82 12.81
CA HIS A 186 3.29 -1.16 14.00
C HIS A 186 4.33 -0.93 15.11
N THR A 187 5.42 -1.69 15.14
CA THR A 187 6.39 -1.64 16.24
C THR A 187 7.17 -0.32 16.31
N PHE A 188 7.21 0.42 15.22
CA PHE A 188 7.83 1.75 15.17
C PHE A 188 7.02 2.84 15.84
N PHE A 189 5.73 2.63 16.02
CA PHE A 189 4.79 3.72 16.08
C PHE A 189 4.09 3.82 17.42
N ASP A 190 4.74 3.50 18.53
CA ASP A 190 4.25 3.88 19.85
C ASP A 190 3.92 5.37 19.94
N GLN A 191 4.50 6.20 19.05
CA GLN A 191 4.26 7.64 18.96
C GLN A 191 3.29 8.04 17.83
N PHE A 192 2.98 7.15 16.88
CA PHE A 192 2.12 7.46 15.73
C PHE A 192 1.03 6.42 15.60
N SER A 193 -0.22 6.89 15.52
CA SER A 193 -1.34 6.00 15.23
C SER A 193 -1.25 5.44 13.80
N SER A 194 -1.82 4.27 13.56
CA SER A 194 -1.92 3.71 12.21
C SER A 194 -2.65 4.65 11.23
N SER A 195 -3.54 5.52 11.74
CA SER A 195 -4.16 6.58 10.92
C SER A 195 -3.14 7.62 10.44
N THR A 196 -2.20 7.99 11.29
CA THR A 196 -1.12 8.93 10.94
C THR A 196 -0.24 8.34 9.85
N ILE A 197 0.17 7.07 10.00
CA ILE A 197 0.97 6.36 9.01
C ILE A 197 0.23 6.30 7.67
N ALA A 198 -1.04 5.86 7.69
CA ALA A 198 -1.87 5.77 6.50
C ALA A 198 -2.02 7.13 5.80
N ALA A 199 -2.18 8.22 6.56
CA ALA A 199 -2.28 9.56 6.02
C ALA A 199 -0.97 10.08 5.42
N MET A 200 0.17 9.72 6.00
CA MET A 200 1.48 10.07 5.46
C MET A 200 1.74 9.36 4.14
N LEU A 201 1.45 8.08 4.09
CA LEU A 201 1.54 7.28 2.87
C LEU A 201 0.56 7.75 1.79
N ALA A 202 -0.61 8.25 2.17
CA ALA A 202 -1.62 8.76 1.24
C ALA A 202 -1.17 10.00 0.44
N GLN A 203 -0.02 10.59 0.77
CA GLN A 203 0.62 11.62 -0.06
C GLN A 203 1.23 11.05 -1.34
N SER A 204 1.56 9.76 -1.36
CA SER A 204 1.93 9.08 -2.59
C SER A 204 0.81 9.17 -3.62
N SER A 205 1.12 9.67 -4.80
CA SER A 205 0.15 9.85 -5.90
C SER A 205 -0.40 8.53 -6.43
N THR A 206 0.31 7.43 -6.17
CA THR A 206 0.01 6.09 -6.69
C THR A 206 -0.58 5.14 -5.64
N LEU A 207 -0.52 5.50 -4.35
CA LEU A 207 -1.14 4.70 -3.29
C LEU A 207 -2.67 4.72 -3.38
N ARG A 208 -3.26 3.56 -3.16
CA ARG A 208 -4.71 3.37 -3.07
C ARG A 208 -5.02 2.64 -1.78
N ILE A 209 -5.48 3.39 -0.80
CA ILE A 209 -5.94 2.86 0.49
C ILE A 209 -7.34 3.38 0.80
N TYR A 210 -8.07 2.63 1.60
CA TYR A 210 -9.37 3.06 2.07
C TYR A 210 -9.23 3.91 3.33
N PRO A 211 -10.12 4.88 3.52
CA PRO A 211 -10.24 5.53 4.82
C PRO A 211 -10.60 4.47 5.87
N LYS A 212 -10.22 4.76 7.12
CA LYS A 212 -10.58 3.89 8.25
C LYS A 212 -12.09 3.66 8.30
N ASN A 213 -12.50 2.41 8.44
CA ASN A 213 -13.87 2.05 8.72
C ASN A 213 -14.03 1.81 10.23
N GLU A 214 -14.87 2.61 10.89
CA GLU A 214 -15.07 2.52 12.35
C GLU A 214 -15.69 1.19 12.80
N THR A 215 -16.35 0.48 11.90
CA THR A 215 -16.98 -0.82 12.20
C THR A 215 -16.04 -2.01 12.02
N LEU A 216 -14.88 -1.80 11.38
CA LEU A 216 -13.88 -2.84 11.14
C LEU A 216 -12.61 -2.54 11.91
N SER A 217 -12.04 -3.59 12.52
CA SER A 217 -10.74 -3.50 13.15
C SER A 217 -9.64 -3.32 12.11
N GLY A 218 -8.64 -2.47 12.41
CA GLY A 218 -7.49 -2.25 11.54
C GLY A 218 -7.68 -1.08 10.56
N TYR A 219 -6.69 -0.93 9.69
CA TYR A 219 -6.62 0.12 8.66
C TYR A 219 -6.47 -0.55 7.29
N THR A 220 -6.86 0.19 6.22
CA THR A 220 -6.74 -0.26 4.84
C THR A 220 -7.66 -1.42 4.44
N ASN A 221 -8.69 -1.72 5.25
CA ASN A 221 -9.73 -2.67 4.87
C ASN A 221 -10.52 -2.14 3.67
N GLY A 222 -10.63 -2.93 2.61
CA GLY A 222 -11.35 -2.47 1.42
C GLY A 222 -11.48 -3.51 0.33
N ILE A 223 -12.13 -3.13 -0.77
CA ILE A 223 -12.35 -4.00 -1.92
C ILE A 223 -11.88 -3.31 -3.19
N PHE A 224 -10.97 -3.96 -3.90
CA PHE A 224 -10.56 -3.57 -5.25
C PHE A 224 -11.28 -4.46 -6.25
N LYS A 225 -12.06 -3.86 -7.15
CA LYS A 225 -12.84 -4.54 -8.19
C LYS A 225 -12.13 -4.42 -9.53
N LEU A 226 -11.53 -5.50 -10.00
CA LEU A 226 -11.01 -5.55 -11.36
C LEU A 226 -12.17 -5.72 -12.34
N CYS A 227 -12.29 -4.78 -13.25
CA CYS A 227 -13.30 -4.77 -14.30
C CYS A 227 -12.64 -4.87 -15.67
N ASN A 228 -13.31 -5.55 -16.58
CA ASN A 228 -12.90 -5.58 -17.97
C ASN A 228 -13.19 -4.24 -18.69
N LYS A 229 -12.79 -4.12 -19.94
CA LYS A 229 -12.98 -2.94 -20.77
C LYS A 229 -14.46 -2.50 -20.90
N LYS A 230 -15.41 -3.44 -20.74
CA LYS A 230 -16.86 -3.15 -20.74
C LYS A 230 -17.40 -2.76 -19.37
N GLY A 231 -16.56 -2.72 -18.34
CA GLY A 231 -16.94 -2.42 -16.96
C GLY A 231 -17.53 -3.61 -16.19
N ASN A 232 -17.49 -4.81 -16.74
CA ASN A 232 -17.94 -6.00 -16.03
C ASN A 232 -16.88 -6.46 -15.03
N LEU A 233 -17.34 -6.84 -13.84
CA LEU A 233 -16.49 -7.39 -12.80
C LEU A 233 -15.85 -8.71 -13.24
N VAL A 234 -14.53 -8.79 -13.12
CA VAL A 234 -13.71 -9.98 -13.40
C VAL A 234 -13.22 -10.62 -12.10
N MET A 235 -12.72 -9.79 -11.18
CA MET A 235 -12.15 -10.25 -9.93
C MET A 235 -12.34 -9.19 -8.84
N GLY A 236 -12.51 -9.63 -7.60
CA GLY A 236 -12.44 -8.78 -6.42
C GLY A 236 -11.23 -9.15 -5.56
N LEU A 237 -10.47 -8.13 -5.14
CA LEU A 237 -9.42 -8.26 -4.16
C LEU A 237 -9.92 -7.63 -2.87
N VAL A 238 -9.95 -8.41 -1.80
CA VAL A 238 -10.36 -7.97 -0.45
C VAL A 238 -9.12 -7.84 0.41
N MET A 239 -8.99 -6.68 1.05
CA MET A 239 -7.88 -6.35 1.95
C MET A 239 -8.38 -6.32 3.39
#